data_8aa8fff42467b5e2797eb526b17097d5
#
_entry.id   8aa8fff42467b5e2797eb526b17097d5
#
_cell.length_a   1.000
_cell.length_b   1.000
_cell.length_c   1.000
_cell.angle_alpha   90.00
_cell.angle_beta   90.00
_cell.angle_gamma   90.00
#
_symmetry.space_group_name_H-M   'P 1'
#
loop_
_entity.id
_entity.type
_entity.pdbx_description
1 polymer ?
#
loop_
_entity_poly.entity_id
_entity_poly.type
_entity_poly.pdbx_seq_one_letter_code
_entity_poly.pdbx_strand_id
1 'polypeptide(L)'
;TISVTEDEVLGIGGENIQGFYAAMKYFQSLDNPNNKKFVEAFKAKYGPKSVIGDVTQAAYLGPWLWKMTVEKAGSFDVDKVAAASPDIEFKEAPEGYVKIHKNHHLWSKTRIGQSLPDGQFKLIAESPKLIEPDPFPKGYQ
;
A
#
# COMPACT_ATOMS: atom_id res chain seq x y z
N THR A 1 -7.49 -5.77 13.07
CA THR A 1 -6.11 -6.21 12.81
C THR A 1 -5.35 -5.19 11.98
N ILE A 2 -4.03 -5.28 11.99
CA ILE A 2 -3.09 -4.49 11.17
C ILE A 2 -2.12 -5.40 10.39
N SER A 3 -2.43 -6.69 10.25
CA SER A 3 -1.53 -7.68 9.64
C SER A 3 -2.27 -8.76 8.87
N VAL A 4 -3.56 -8.59 8.62
CA VAL A 4 -4.37 -9.56 7.89
C VAL A 4 -5.11 -8.82 6.78
N THR A 5 -4.77 -9.14 5.55
CA THR A 5 -5.43 -8.69 4.33
C THR A 5 -5.67 -9.87 3.39
N GLU A 6 -5.92 -9.65 2.12
CA GLU A 6 -6.34 -10.67 1.16
C GLU A 6 -5.37 -11.87 1.08
N ASP A 7 -4.06 -11.62 1.22
CA ASP A 7 -3.05 -12.68 1.13
C ASP A 7 -3.16 -13.66 2.32
N GLU A 8 -3.32 -13.14 3.53
CA GLU A 8 -3.45 -13.97 4.73
C GLU A 8 -4.81 -14.68 4.77
N VAL A 9 -5.86 -13.99 4.31
CA VAL A 9 -7.22 -14.57 4.25
C VAL A 9 -7.28 -15.75 3.29
N LEU A 10 -6.44 -15.78 2.24
CA LEU A 10 -6.36 -16.94 1.35
C LEU A 10 -5.99 -18.23 2.10
N GLY A 11 -5.15 -18.12 3.14
CA GLY A 11 -4.76 -19.26 3.97
C GLY A 11 -5.71 -19.54 5.14
N ILE A 12 -6.37 -18.50 5.68
CA ILE A 12 -7.26 -18.62 6.85
C ILE A 12 -8.65 -19.13 6.44
N GLY A 13 -9.13 -18.75 5.25
CA GLY A 13 -10.50 -18.88 4.81
C GLY A 13 -11.36 -17.68 5.16
N GLY A 14 -11.98 -17.05 4.15
CA GLY A 14 -12.78 -15.83 4.35
C GLY A 14 -13.96 -16.04 5.28
N GLU A 15 -14.57 -17.22 5.24
CA GLU A 15 -15.68 -17.61 6.11
C GLU A 15 -15.33 -17.63 7.59
N ASN A 16 -14.05 -17.90 7.92
CA ASN A 16 -13.57 -17.97 9.30
C ASN A 16 -13.36 -16.59 9.94
N ILE A 17 -13.19 -15.56 9.14
CA ILE A 17 -12.91 -14.20 9.62
C ILE A 17 -13.88 -13.15 9.06
N GLN A 18 -15.00 -13.60 8.50
CA GLN A 18 -16.03 -12.70 7.99
C GLN A 18 -16.43 -11.65 9.02
N GLY A 19 -16.47 -10.40 8.62
CA GLY A 19 -16.87 -9.28 9.47
C GLY A 19 -15.74 -8.66 10.30
N PHE A 20 -14.52 -9.22 10.28
CA PHE A 20 -13.37 -8.63 10.95
C PHE A 20 -12.95 -7.33 10.26
N TYR A 21 -12.37 -6.42 11.03
CA TYR A 21 -11.86 -5.16 10.50
C TYR A 21 -10.32 -5.18 10.42
N ALA A 22 -9.81 -4.65 9.33
CA ALA A 22 -8.38 -4.39 9.12
C ALA A 22 -8.15 -2.90 8.87
N ALA A 23 -7.09 -2.35 9.47
CA ALA A 23 -6.62 -0.99 9.24
C ALA A 23 -5.33 -1.03 8.41
N MET A 24 -5.40 -0.67 7.13
CA MET A 24 -4.31 -0.76 6.15
C MET A 24 -4.31 0.47 5.24
N LYS A 25 -3.26 0.61 4.44
CA LYS A 25 -3.22 1.64 3.39
C LYS A 25 -3.78 1.14 2.06
N TYR A 26 -3.78 -0.17 1.82
CA TYR A 26 -4.24 -0.79 0.59
C TYR A 26 -5.19 -1.96 0.84
N PHE A 27 -6.17 -2.11 -0.03
CA PHE A 27 -7.01 -3.29 -0.22
C PHE A 27 -7.18 -3.53 -1.72
N GLN A 28 -7.18 -4.79 -2.17
CA GLN A 28 -7.36 -5.14 -3.58
C GLN A 28 -8.65 -4.56 -4.17
N SER A 29 -9.66 -4.38 -3.35
CA SER A 29 -10.97 -3.84 -3.71
C SER A 29 -11.01 -2.32 -3.94
N LEU A 30 -9.89 -1.60 -3.83
CA LEU A 30 -9.85 -0.15 -4.06
C LEU A 30 -10.29 0.20 -5.48
N ASP A 31 -11.30 1.07 -5.58
CA ASP A 31 -11.86 1.52 -6.86
C ASP A 31 -11.13 2.75 -7.38
N ASN A 32 -9.98 2.54 -8.01
CA ASN A 32 -9.27 3.57 -8.77
C ASN A 32 -8.59 2.96 -10.02
N PRO A 33 -8.34 3.75 -11.07
CA PRO A 33 -7.80 3.27 -12.34
C PRO A 33 -6.42 2.58 -12.22
N ASN A 34 -5.57 3.08 -11.34
CA ASN A 34 -4.21 2.52 -11.15
C ASN A 34 -4.29 1.13 -10.52
N ASN A 35 -5.16 0.98 -9.51
CA ASN A 35 -5.38 -0.32 -8.87
C ASN A 35 -5.96 -1.34 -9.86
N LYS A 36 -6.94 -0.96 -10.66
CA LYS A 36 -7.53 -1.85 -11.68
C LYS A 36 -6.46 -2.40 -12.61
N LYS A 37 -5.62 -1.54 -13.17
CA LYS A 37 -4.49 -1.95 -14.04
C LYS A 37 -3.51 -2.85 -13.32
N PHE A 38 -3.19 -2.55 -12.07
CA PHE A 38 -2.27 -3.35 -11.26
C PHE A 38 -2.83 -4.75 -10.99
N VAL A 39 -4.08 -4.86 -10.56
CA VAL A 39 -4.78 -6.13 -10.28
C VAL A 39 -4.89 -6.96 -11.56
N GLU A 40 -5.27 -6.35 -12.68
CA GLU A 40 -5.34 -7.03 -13.97
C GLU A 40 -3.98 -7.60 -14.40
N ALA A 41 -2.92 -6.79 -14.35
CA ALA A 41 -1.57 -7.22 -14.71
C ALA A 41 -1.05 -8.33 -13.78
N PHE A 42 -1.32 -8.22 -12.47
CA PHE A 42 -0.94 -9.23 -11.49
C PHE A 42 -1.62 -10.57 -11.76
N LYS A 43 -2.95 -10.55 -11.96
CA LYS A 43 -3.72 -11.76 -12.26
C LYS A 43 -3.37 -12.37 -13.62
N ALA A 44 -3.04 -11.57 -14.61
CA ALA A 44 -2.55 -12.05 -15.90
C ALA A 44 -1.23 -12.81 -15.77
N LYS A 45 -0.35 -12.37 -14.86
CA LYS A 45 0.97 -12.97 -14.63
C LYS A 45 0.94 -14.18 -13.71
N TYR A 46 0.18 -14.10 -12.61
CA TYR A 46 0.21 -15.10 -11.53
C TYR A 46 -1.03 -15.99 -11.47
N GLY A 47 -1.99 -15.75 -12.33
CA GLY A 47 -3.24 -16.51 -12.45
C GLY A 47 -4.46 -15.79 -11.87
N PRO A 48 -5.66 -16.12 -12.36
CA PRO A 48 -6.89 -15.38 -12.04
C PRO A 48 -7.32 -15.49 -10.57
N LYS A 49 -6.83 -16.50 -9.85
CA LYS A 49 -7.13 -16.72 -8.42
C LYS A 49 -6.14 -16.03 -7.48
N SER A 50 -5.07 -15.43 -8.03
CA SER A 50 -4.11 -14.69 -7.19
C SER A 50 -4.76 -13.47 -6.53
N VAL A 51 -4.38 -13.20 -5.31
CA VAL A 51 -4.82 -12.04 -4.53
C VAL A 51 -3.64 -11.12 -4.23
N ILE A 52 -3.93 -9.89 -3.86
CA ILE A 52 -2.94 -8.86 -3.57
C ILE A 52 -3.32 -8.21 -2.25
N GLY A 53 -2.53 -8.49 -1.22
CA GLY A 53 -2.66 -7.82 0.06
C GLY A 53 -1.84 -6.52 0.15
N ASP A 54 -1.93 -5.85 1.28
CA ASP A 54 -1.23 -4.59 1.53
C ASP A 54 0.29 -4.71 1.42
N VAL A 55 0.87 -5.81 1.92
CA VAL A 55 2.31 -6.04 1.88
C VAL A 55 2.81 -6.32 0.45
N THR A 56 2.03 -7.08 -0.32
CA THR A 56 2.33 -7.35 -1.74
C THR A 56 2.32 -6.07 -2.56
N GLN A 57 1.35 -5.19 -2.32
CA GLN A 57 1.31 -3.88 -2.97
C GLN A 57 2.49 -2.99 -2.53
N ALA A 58 2.86 -3.02 -1.25
CA ALA A 58 4.03 -2.29 -0.76
C ALA A 58 5.34 -2.78 -1.40
N ALA A 59 5.49 -4.09 -1.59
CA ALA A 59 6.62 -4.69 -2.29
C ALA A 59 6.71 -4.25 -3.77
N TYR A 60 5.57 -3.96 -4.41
CA TYR A 60 5.54 -3.36 -5.75
C TYR A 60 5.96 -1.87 -5.72
N LEU A 61 5.54 -1.11 -4.72
CA LEU A 61 5.91 0.32 -4.60
C LEU A 61 7.41 0.54 -4.40
N GLY A 62 8.05 -0.27 -3.57
CA GLY A 62 9.43 -0.09 -3.16
C GLY A 62 10.40 0.09 -4.34
N PRO A 63 10.47 -0.84 -5.31
CA PRO A 63 11.32 -0.73 -6.49
C PRO A 63 11.03 0.52 -7.35
N TRP A 64 9.77 0.93 -7.48
CA TRP A 64 9.42 2.14 -8.23
C TRP A 64 9.91 3.40 -7.54
N LEU A 65 9.68 3.54 -6.24
CA LEU A 65 10.15 4.67 -5.46
C LEU A 65 11.68 4.74 -5.45
N TRP A 66 12.35 3.59 -5.31
CA TRP A 66 13.79 3.50 -5.39
C TRP A 66 14.32 3.94 -6.77
N LYS A 67 13.73 3.43 -7.85
CA LYS A 67 14.08 3.81 -9.23
C LYS A 67 13.99 5.33 -9.42
N MET A 68 12.84 5.91 -9.07
CA MET A 68 12.63 7.37 -9.18
C MET A 68 13.67 8.17 -8.37
N THR A 69 14.01 7.64 -7.18
CA THR A 69 15.00 8.28 -6.32
C THR A 69 16.40 8.22 -6.91
N VAL A 70 16.81 7.07 -7.43
CA VAL A 70 18.12 6.91 -8.12
C VAL A 70 18.21 7.79 -9.35
N GLU A 71 17.14 7.86 -10.14
CA GLU A 71 17.08 8.75 -11.32
C GLU A 71 17.23 10.23 -10.92
N LYS A 72 16.57 10.66 -9.85
CA LYS A 72 16.70 12.03 -9.30
C LYS A 72 18.09 12.28 -8.73
N ALA A 73 18.70 11.30 -8.06
CA ALA A 73 20.05 11.40 -7.50
C ALA A 73 21.13 11.38 -8.58
N GLY A 74 20.87 10.80 -9.76
CA GLY A 74 21.87 10.54 -10.80
C GLY A 74 23.00 9.61 -10.32
N SER A 75 22.74 8.75 -9.32
CA SER A 75 23.76 7.96 -8.63
C SER A 75 23.15 6.78 -7.93
N PHE A 76 23.95 5.71 -7.73
CA PHE A 76 23.64 4.59 -6.84
C PHE A 76 24.30 4.73 -5.46
N ASP A 77 25.02 5.83 -5.22
CA ASP A 77 25.62 6.13 -3.92
C ASP A 77 24.52 6.30 -2.87
N VAL A 78 24.66 5.62 -1.73
CA VAL A 78 23.61 5.53 -0.70
C VAL A 78 23.24 6.90 -0.13
N ASP A 79 24.27 7.74 0.15
CA ASP A 79 24.03 9.04 0.76
C ASP A 79 23.33 9.99 -0.23
N LYS A 80 23.70 9.93 -1.51
CA LYS A 80 23.05 10.71 -2.57
C LYS A 80 21.62 10.26 -2.80
N VAL A 81 21.37 8.95 -2.81
CA VAL A 81 20.02 8.40 -2.95
C VAL A 81 19.17 8.77 -1.75
N ALA A 82 19.67 8.61 -0.53
CA ALA A 82 18.95 9.02 0.68
C ALA A 82 18.61 10.51 0.67
N ALA A 83 19.58 11.38 0.33
CA ALA A 83 19.37 12.82 0.25
C ALA A 83 18.35 13.21 -0.84
N ALA A 84 18.26 12.46 -1.95
CA ALA A 84 17.34 12.72 -3.05
C ALA A 84 15.92 12.20 -2.81
N SER A 85 15.72 11.28 -1.85
CA SER A 85 14.45 10.60 -1.64
C SER A 85 13.28 11.50 -1.18
N PRO A 86 13.47 12.55 -0.35
CA PRO A 86 12.37 13.43 -0.01
C PRO A 86 11.70 14.05 -1.25
N ASP A 87 10.39 14.20 -1.18
CA ASP A 87 9.55 14.78 -2.23
C ASP A 87 9.45 13.97 -3.53
N ILE A 88 9.90 12.71 -3.55
CA ILE A 88 9.56 11.79 -4.64
C ILE A 88 8.06 11.49 -4.55
N GLU A 89 7.37 11.68 -5.67
CA GLU A 89 5.93 11.45 -5.81
C GLU A 89 5.67 10.27 -6.74
N PHE A 90 4.80 9.35 -6.34
CA PHE A 90 4.31 8.30 -7.23
C PHE A 90 2.80 8.43 -7.39
N LYS A 91 2.37 9.00 -8.51
CA LYS A 91 0.96 9.31 -8.81
C LYS A 91 0.19 8.07 -9.29
N GLU A 92 0.90 7.11 -9.88
CA GLU A 92 0.35 5.88 -10.44
C GLU A 92 0.33 4.71 -9.45
N ALA A 93 0.59 4.95 -8.17
CA ALA A 93 0.56 3.90 -7.17
C ALA A 93 -0.83 3.25 -7.06
N PRO A 94 -0.91 1.91 -6.90
CA PRO A 94 -2.20 1.21 -6.78
C PRO A 94 -3.04 1.69 -5.59
N GLU A 95 -2.41 2.05 -4.48
CA GLU A 95 -3.11 2.63 -3.32
C GLU A 95 -3.60 4.07 -3.55
N GLY A 96 -3.27 4.68 -4.68
CA GLY A 96 -3.42 6.10 -4.97
C GLY A 96 -2.11 6.87 -4.77
N TYR A 97 -2.17 8.20 -4.93
CA TYR A 97 -1.01 9.06 -4.80
C TYR A 97 -0.27 8.86 -3.47
N VAL A 98 1.04 8.68 -3.56
CA VAL A 98 1.96 8.64 -2.41
C VAL A 98 3.15 9.58 -2.63
N LYS A 99 3.76 10.03 -1.55
CA LYS A 99 4.91 10.93 -1.56
C LYS A 99 5.87 10.55 -0.45
N ILE A 100 7.17 10.57 -0.72
CA ILE A 100 8.19 10.37 0.32
C ILE A 100 8.33 11.67 1.13
N HIS A 101 8.15 11.56 2.44
CA HIS A 101 8.38 12.64 3.39
C HIS A 101 9.87 12.78 3.72
N LYS A 102 10.28 13.93 4.28
CA LYS A 102 11.67 14.21 4.71
C LYS A 102 12.24 13.22 5.73
N ASN A 103 11.37 12.49 6.46
CA ASN A 103 11.77 11.41 7.38
C ASN A 103 11.80 10.02 6.70
N HIS A 104 11.74 9.96 5.37
CA HIS A 104 11.78 8.77 4.52
C HIS A 104 10.57 7.82 4.65
N HIS A 105 9.54 8.17 5.41
CA HIS A 105 8.24 7.49 5.38
C HIS A 105 7.35 8.06 4.26
N LEU A 106 6.24 7.38 3.99
CA LEU A 106 5.30 7.82 2.96
C LEU A 106 4.15 8.64 3.56
N TRP A 107 3.82 9.76 2.92
CA TRP A 107 2.47 10.29 2.98
C TRP A 107 1.55 9.29 2.31
N SER A 108 0.55 8.82 3.01
CA SER A 108 -0.39 7.80 2.54
C SER A 108 -1.75 7.99 3.20
N LYS A 109 -2.77 7.32 2.67
CA LYS A 109 -4.06 7.22 3.34
C LYS A 109 -4.10 5.99 4.25
N THR A 110 -4.81 6.08 5.36
CA THR A 110 -5.22 4.92 6.14
C THR A 110 -6.66 4.59 5.82
N ARG A 111 -6.96 3.31 5.71
CA ARG A 111 -8.27 2.76 5.36
C ARG A 111 -8.68 1.70 6.35
N ILE A 112 -10.00 1.57 6.53
CA ILE A 112 -10.62 0.48 7.29
C ILE A 112 -11.40 -0.38 6.30
N GLY A 113 -11.00 -1.64 6.19
CA GLY A 113 -11.70 -2.66 5.44
C GLY A 113 -12.38 -3.67 6.36
N GLN A 114 -13.54 -4.16 5.96
CA GLN A 114 -14.23 -5.28 6.61
C GLN A 114 -14.13 -6.51 5.73
N SER A 115 -13.68 -7.63 6.30
CA SER A 115 -13.52 -8.89 5.59
C SER A 115 -14.85 -9.47 5.15
N LEU A 116 -14.87 -10.03 3.94
CA LEU A 116 -16.01 -10.70 3.31
C LEU A 116 -15.77 -12.22 3.24
N PRO A 117 -16.84 -13.03 3.06
CA PRO A 117 -16.70 -14.48 2.98
C PRO A 117 -15.83 -14.97 1.83
N ASP A 118 -15.73 -14.19 0.75
CA ASP A 118 -14.92 -14.49 -0.43
C ASP A 118 -13.43 -14.14 -0.27
N GLY A 119 -13.04 -13.68 0.93
CA GLY A 119 -11.67 -13.27 1.24
C GLY A 119 -11.28 -11.87 0.78
N GLN A 120 -12.20 -11.12 0.20
CA GLN A 120 -11.98 -9.71 -0.14
C GLN A 120 -12.37 -8.80 1.03
N PHE A 121 -12.09 -7.51 0.89
CA PHE A 121 -12.44 -6.50 1.89
C PHE A 121 -13.37 -5.44 1.29
N LYS A 122 -14.44 -5.14 2.01
CA LYS A 122 -15.28 -3.98 1.75
C LYS A 122 -14.67 -2.75 2.43
N LEU A 123 -14.37 -1.71 1.68
CA LEU A 123 -13.93 -0.45 2.25
C LEU A 123 -15.05 0.19 3.07
N ILE A 124 -14.78 0.44 4.35
CA ILE A 124 -15.73 1.03 5.31
C ILE A 124 -15.44 2.51 5.54
N ALA A 125 -14.15 2.86 5.62
CA ALA A 125 -13.71 4.23 5.81
C ALA A 125 -12.30 4.44 5.24
N GLU A 126 -12.00 5.68 4.89
CA GLU A 126 -10.63 6.12 4.61
C GLU A 126 -10.39 7.52 5.16
N SER A 127 -9.13 7.85 5.44
CA SER A 127 -8.75 9.20 5.82
C SER A 127 -9.10 10.18 4.70
N PRO A 128 -9.69 11.36 5.01
CA PRO A 128 -10.16 12.31 3.99
C PRO A 128 -9.01 12.90 3.17
N LYS A 129 -7.79 12.89 3.71
CA LYS A 129 -6.56 13.37 3.08
C LYS A 129 -5.41 12.43 3.38
N LEU A 130 -4.28 12.63 2.69
CA LEU A 130 -3.03 12.00 3.06
C LEU A 130 -2.65 12.34 4.50
N ILE A 131 -2.15 11.35 5.21
CA ILE A 131 -1.65 11.50 6.58
C ILE A 131 -0.15 11.77 6.49
N GLU A 132 0.28 12.85 7.17
CA GLU A 132 1.69 13.12 7.34
C GLU A 132 2.31 12.04 8.23
N PRO A 133 3.41 11.40 7.79
CA PRO A 133 4.03 10.38 8.62
C PRO A 133 4.75 11.01 9.80
N ASP A 134 4.32 10.66 11.00
CA ASP A 134 4.99 10.98 12.27
C ASP A 134 5.36 9.68 12.98
N PRO A 135 6.64 9.27 12.95
CA PRO A 135 7.09 8.04 13.60
C PRO A 135 7.09 8.14 15.14
N PHE A 136 6.96 9.36 15.69
CA PHE A 136 6.96 9.61 17.13
C PHE A 136 5.80 10.55 17.54
N PRO A 137 4.55 10.15 17.32
CA PRO A 137 3.41 11.03 17.55
C PRO A 137 3.30 11.42 19.03
N LYS A 138 3.11 12.71 19.29
CA LYS A 138 2.93 13.24 20.65
C LYS A 138 1.70 12.60 21.30
N GLY A 139 1.83 12.18 22.55
CA GLY A 139 0.76 11.53 23.32
C GLY A 139 0.79 10.01 23.34
N TYR A 140 1.73 9.40 22.61
CA TYR A 140 1.99 7.95 22.60
C TYR A 140 3.39 7.59 23.10
N GLN A 141 4.04 8.55 23.78
CA GLN A 141 5.34 8.36 24.42
C GLN A 141 5.17 8.08 25.92
#